data_9634664f37d9869d0ba343f03ad39ed2
#
_entry.id   9634664f37d9869d0ba343f03ad39ed2
#
_cell.length_a   1.000
_cell.length_b   1.000
_cell.length_c   1.000
_cell.angle_alpha   90.00
_cell.angle_beta   90.00
_cell.angle_gamma   90.00
#
_symmetry.space_group_name_H-M   'P 1'
#
loop_
_entity.id
_entity.type
_entity.pdbx_description
1 polymer ?
#
loop_
_entity_poly.entity_id
_entity_poly.type
_entity_poly.pdbx_seq_one_letter_code
_entity_poly.pdbx_strand_id
1 'polypeptide(L)'
;MSAGEGWCVATVPFLETDQQLGRCVALIGTDSGRYPYGNSLMVSGPEETVLIDPSLAIAERGGAPRHIDRMLISHAHEDHTAGVSTFPHASVHSHHDDLLALHSLEGYLQVYGMPEEMAAEWGPKVVEEFNYAPRLDATGFADGHTFDLGGGQRVEVVHLPGHTRGHSGFLIEPDGVFFVADVDLSAFGPYYGDHWSDLEDFERAIERCRTIDAKHYVTFHHKGIVHGRQDFLTQLDAFAAVISKREQRLLAYLSEPRTVEEMISHRIVYRPNVEMLFVTHVERVSINHHLRRMCRVGSVVELESGTYRAA
;
A
#
# COMPACT_ATOMS: atom_id res chain seq x y z
N MET A 1 -43.30 13.13 13.94
CA MET A 1 -42.48 13.95 13.04
C MET A 1 -41.21 14.28 13.82
N SER A 2 -40.22 13.44 13.70
CA SER A 2 -38.85 13.67 14.22
C SER A 2 -37.98 14.05 13.04
N ALA A 3 -37.54 15.29 13.01
CA ALA A 3 -36.54 15.76 12.07
C ALA A 3 -35.28 14.94 12.24
N GLY A 4 -34.87 14.23 11.18
CA GLY A 4 -33.57 13.59 11.14
C GLY A 4 -32.50 14.68 11.26
N GLU A 5 -31.68 14.61 12.30
CA GLU A 5 -30.46 15.38 12.39
C GLU A 5 -29.53 14.87 11.29
N GLY A 6 -29.53 15.60 10.17
CA GLY A 6 -28.56 15.38 9.11
C GLY A 6 -27.17 15.73 9.67
N TRP A 7 -26.36 14.72 9.92
CA TRP A 7 -24.94 14.89 10.24
C TRP A 7 -24.25 15.48 9.01
N CYS A 8 -24.12 16.80 8.98
CA CYS A 8 -23.33 17.48 7.97
C CYS A 8 -21.86 17.26 8.33
N VAL A 9 -21.20 16.30 7.71
CA VAL A 9 -19.74 16.21 7.82
C VAL A 9 -19.17 17.48 7.22
N ALA A 10 -18.48 18.28 8.04
CA ALA A 10 -17.90 19.54 7.61
C ALA A 10 -16.84 19.23 6.52
N THR A 11 -17.04 19.79 5.33
CA THR A 11 -16.00 19.75 4.29
C THR A 11 -14.89 20.72 4.68
N VAL A 12 -13.64 20.32 4.41
CA VAL A 12 -12.46 21.16 4.62
C VAL A 12 -12.05 21.85 3.31
N PRO A 13 -11.37 23.00 3.34
CA PRO A 13 -10.93 23.65 2.11
C PRO A 13 -9.90 22.82 1.34
N PHE A 14 -9.80 23.05 0.02
CA PHE A 14 -8.66 22.60 -0.75
C PHE A 14 -7.38 23.27 -0.26
N LEU A 15 -6.28 22.54 -0.26
CA LEU A 15 -4.95 23.06 0.04
C LEU A 15 -4.22 23.43 -1.28
N GLU A 16 -3.24 24.30 -1.18
CA GLU A 16 -2.40 24.67 -2.35
C GLU A 16 -1.62 23.49 -2.91
N THR A 17 -1.36 22.47 -2.08
CA THR A 17 -0.68 21.23 -2.48
C THR A 17 -1.59 20.25 -3.22
N ASP A 18 -2.92 20.40 -3.14
CA ASP A 18 -3.87 19.53 -3.81
C ASP A 18 -3.80 19.75 -5.32
N GLN A 19 -3.77 18.68 -6.11
CA GLN A 19 -3.57 18.74 -7.55
C GLN A 19 -4.76 18.19 -8.32
N GLN A 20 -5.34 19.01 -9.18
CA GLN A 20 -6.49 18.63 -10.01
C GLN A 20 -6.04 17.84 -11.25
N LEU A 21 -6.67 16.69 -11.48
CA LEU A 21 -6.44 15.80 -12.62
C LEU A 21 -7.80 15.45 -13.27
N GLY A 22 -8.36 16.34 -14.05
CA GLY A 22 -9.72 16.19 -14.55
C GLY A 22 -10.75 16.29 -13.43
N ARG A 23 -11.54 15.22 -13.21
CA ARG A 23 -12.49 15.08 -12.09
C ARG A 23 -11.86 14.48 -10.84
N CYS A 24 -10.58 14.08 -10.92
CA CYS A 24 -9.82 13.61 -9.80
C CYS A 24 -9.08 14.76 -9.12
N VAL A 25 -8.85 14.64 -7.83
CA VAL A 25 -7.96 15.51 -7.07
C VAL A 25 -7.03 14.65 -6.22
N ALA A 26 -5.73 14.74 -6.47
CA ALA A 26 -4.74 14.16 -5.59
C ALA A 26 -4.59 15.09 -4.37
N LEU A 27 -4.96 14.57 -3.20
CA LEU A 27 -4.88 15.25 -1.92
C LEU A 27 -3.50 14.91 -1.32
N ILE A 28 -2.55 15.82 -1.53
CA ILE A 28 -1.15 15.56 -1.20
C ILE A 28 -0.93 15.70 0.30
N GLY A 29 -0.42 14.64 0.91
CA GLY A 29 -0.09 14.59 2.32
C GLY A 29 1.22 15.32 2.67
N THR A 30 1.47 15.45 3.97
CA THR A 30 2.72 16.03 4.51
C THR A 30 3.94 15.33 3.92
N ASP A 31 4.99 16.08 3.61
CA ASP A 31 6.22 15.58 2.97
C ASP A 31 5.97 14.75 1.69
N SER A 32 5.01 15.18 0.85
CA SER A 32 4.59 14.48 -0.36
C SER A 32 4.08 13.06 -0.08
N GLY A 33 3.37 12.87 1.02
CA GLY A 33 2.85 11.57 1.44
C GLY A 33 3.90 10.61 1.97
N ARG A 34 5.04 11.09 2.45
CA ARG A 34 6.02 10.22 3.11
C ARG A 34 5.39 9.55 4.33
N TYR A 35 5.67 8.25 4.51
CA TYR A 35 5.23 7.51 5.71
C TYR A 35 5.53 8.28 7.01
N PRO A 36 4.60 8.39 7.96
CA PRO A 36 3.28 7.73 8.03
C PRO A 36 2.15 8.45 7.28
N TYR A 37 2.43 9.54 6.58
CA TYR A 37 1.45 10.24 5.75
C TYR A 37 1.33 9.62 4.37
N GLY A 38 0.16 9.76 3.76
CA GLY A 38 -0.12 9.26 2.42
C GLY A 38 -0.76 10.32 1.54
N ASN A 39 -0.72 10.12 0.23
CA ASN A 39 -1.44 10.89 -0.77
C ASN A 39 -2.74 10.17 -1.09
N SER A 40 -3.87 10.77 -0.81
CA SER A 40 -5.19 10.21 -1.13
C SER A 40 -5.67 10.70 -2.49
N LEU A 41 -6.53 9.93 -3.17
CA LEU A 41 -7.13 10.37 -4.42
C LEU A 41 -8.64 10.50 -4.27
N MET A 42 -9.16 11.72 -4.44
CA MET A 42 -10.60 11.98 -4.49
C MET A 42 -11.07 11.98 -5.93
N VAL A 43 -12.12 11.23 -6.24
CA VAL A 43 -12.72 11.10 -7.58
C VAL A 43 -14.18 11.54 -7.51
N SER A 44 -14.57 12.54 -8.29
CA SER A 44 -15.94 13.04 -8.29
C SER A 44 -16.68 12.68 -9.57
N GLY A 45 -17.80 11.98 -9.43
CA GLY A 45 -18.81 11.82 -10.45
C GLY A 45 -20.03 12.69 -10.21
N PRO A 46 -21.03 12.71 -11.14
CA PRO A 46 -22.30 13.40 -10.92
C PRO A 46 -23.15 12.77 -9.83
N GLU A 47 -23.01 11.48 -9.56
CA GLU A 47 -23.86 10.73 -8.64
C GLU A 47 -23.20 10.49 -7.28
N GLU A 48 -21.87 10.27 -7.25
CA GLU A 48 -21.14 10.02 -6.02
C GLU A 48 -19.70 10.55 -6.08
N THR A 49 -19.11 10.79 -4.91
CA THR A 49 -17.69 11.10 -4.73
C THR A 49 -17.01 9.96 -3.96
N VAL A 50 -15.93 9.48 -4.53
CA VAL A 50 -15.10 8.40 -3.97
C VAL A 50 -13.81 8.99 -3.41
N LEU A 51 -13.38 8.50 -2.25
CA LEU A 51 -12.04 8.74 -1.70
C LEU A 51 -11.26 7.43 -1.69
N ILE A 52 -10.12 7.42 -2.36
CA ILE A 52 -9.20 6.27 -2.39
C ILE A 52 -8.13 6.52 -1.32
N ASP A 53 -7.94 5.53 -0.47
CA ASP A 53 -6.99 5.50 0.65
C ASP A 53 -7.05 6.78 1.51
N PRO A 54 -8.05 6.88 2.40
CA PRO A 54 -8.14 7.98 3.35
C PRO A 54 -6.94 7.91 4.33
N SER A 55 -5.87 8.62 3.98
CA SER A 55 -4.58 8.58 4.67
C SER A 55 -4.61 9.25 6.05
N LEU A 56 -3.51 9.09 6.80
CA LEU A 56 -3.31 9.82 8.05
C LEU A 56 -3.37 11.34 7.82
N ALA A 57 -2.85 11.84 6.68
CA ALA A 57 -2.95 13.25 6.33
C ALA A 57 -4.40 13.73 6.17
N ILE A 58 -5.31 12.87 5.71
CA ILE A 58 -6.75 13.17 5.63
C ILE A 58 -7.37 13.21 7.04
N ALA A 59 -6.98 12.31 7.93
CA ALA A 59 -7.42 12.32 9.33
C ALA A 59 -6.98 13.60 10.05
N GLU A 60 -5.71 13.99 9.94
CA GLU A 60 -5.16 15.22 10.53
C GLU A 60 -5.82 16.49 9.97
N ARG A 61 -6.12 16.48 8.68
CA ARG A 61 -6.85 17.55 7.98
C ARG A 61 -8.30 17.69 8.46
N GLY A 62 -8.86 16.66 9.10
CA GLY A 62 -10.22 16.61 9.58
C GLY A 62 -11.26 16.34 8.50
N GLY A 63 -10.87 15.84 7.33
CA GLY A 63 -11.78 15.48 6.26
C GLY A 63 -11.28 15.73 4.84
N ALA A 64 -12.21 15.75 3.90
CA ALA A 64 -11.97 15.98 2.48
C ALA A 64 -12.71 17.26 2.00
N PRO A 65 -12.30 17.85 0.85
CA PRO A 65 -12.93 19.08 0.33
C PRO A 65 -14.36 18.91 -0.17
N ARG A 66 -14.82 17.66 -0.30
CA ARG A 66 -16.18 17.32 -0.71
C ARG A 66 -16.78 16.25 0.21
N HIS A 67 -18.09 16.11 0.19
CA HIS A 67 -18.75 14.95 0.78
C HIS A 67 -18.21 13.67 0.14
N ILE A 68 -17.95 12.66 0.98
CA ILE A 68 -17.48 11.34 0.53
C ILE A 68 -18.60 10.33 0.72
N ASP A 69 -19.02 9.70 -0.38
CA ASP A 69 -20.07 8.69 -0.38
C ASP A 69 -19.47 7.29 -0.21
N ARG A 70 -18.25 7.09 -0.71
CA ARG A 70 -17.57 5.80 -0.74
C ARG A 70 -16.07 5.93 -0.52
N MET A 71 -15.51 4.98 0.19
CA MET A 71 -14.05 4.81 0.32
C MET A 71 -13.62 3.52 -0.35
N LEU A 72 -12.57 3.59 -1.16
CA LEU A 72 -11.90 2.43 -1.75
C LEU A 72 -10.53 2.33 -1.10
N ILE A 73 -10.26 1.19 -0.47
CA ILE A 73 -9.01 0.91 0.22
C ILE A 73 -8.16 0.02 -0.69
N SER A 74 -6.99 0.52 -1.07
CA SER A 74 -6.07 -0.22 -1.94
C SER A 74 -5.56 -1.48 -1.26
N HIS A 75 -5.25 -1.38 0.02
CA HIS A 75 -4.85 -2.48 0.89
C HIS A 75 -4.94 -2.08 2.37
N ALA A 76 -4.85 -3.05 3.26
CA ALA A 76 -5.13 -2.83 4.67
C ALA A 76 -3.84 -2.57 5.50
N HIS A 77 -3.04 -1.54 5.14
CA HIS A 77 -2.03 -0.99 6.04
C HIS A 77 -2.56 0.23 6.79
N GLU A 78 -1.89 0.55 7.91
CA GLU A 78 -2.35 1.53 8.89
C GLU A 78 -2.53 2.92 8.32
N ASP A 79 -1.60 3.35 7.51
CA ASP A 79 -1.57 4.69 6.94
C ASP A 79 -2.57 4.88 5.79
N HIS A 80 -2.97 3.79 5.10
CA HIS A 80 -4.00 3.81 4.06
C HIS A 80 -5.42 3.86 4.65
N THR A 81 -5.58 3.40 5.89
CA THR A 81 -6.87 3.30 6.57
C THR A 81 -7.08 4.33 7.68
N ALA A 82 -6.05 5.13 8.02
CA ALA A 82 -6.04 6.04 9.16
C ALA A 82 -7.15 7.09 9.15
N GLY A 83 -7.63 7.49 7.99
CA GLY A 83 -8.72 8.46 7.82
C GLY A 83 -10.11 7.84 7.67
N VAL A 84 -10.26 6.51 7.71
CA VAL A 84 -11.56 5.82 7.52
C VAL A 84 -12.60 6.27 8.54
N SER A 85 -12.20 6.44 9.80
CA SER A 85 -13.08 6.87 10.89
C SER A 85 -13.59 8.31 10.73
N THR A 86 -12.94 9.12 9.90
CA THR A 86 -13.36 10.51 9.59
C THR A 86 -14.65 10.55 8.77
N PHE A 87 -14.97 9.46 8.05
CA PHE A 87 -16.14 9.37 7.16
C PHE A 87 -17.07 8.21 7.56
N PRO A 88 -17.73 8.29 8.75
CA PRO A 88 -18.51 7.17 9.29
C PRO A 88 -19.70 6.77 8.44
N HIS A 89 -20.18 7.64 7.55
CA HIS A 89 -21.33 7.39 6.67
C HIS A 89 -20.96 6.87 5.30
N ALA A 90 -19.69 6.99 4.90
CA ALA A 90 -19.23 6.47 3.61
C ALA A 90 -19.15 4.95 3.63
N SER A 91 -19.58 4.30 2.54
CA SER A 91 -19.37 2.87 2.38
C SER A 91 -17.87 2.57 2.20
N VAL A 92 -17.40 1.42 2.72
CA VAL A 92 -15.99 1.02 2.63
C VAL A 92 -15.86 -0.25 1.80
N HIS A 93 -14.91 -0.24 0.87
CA HIS A 93 -14.63 -1.38 0.02
C HIS A 93 -13.12 -1.62 -0.06
N SER A 94 -12.72 -2.90 -0.02
CA SER A 94 -11.35 -3.34 -0.25
C SER A 94 -11.35 -4.65 -1.03
N HIS A 95 -10.18 -5.14 -1.43
CA HIS A 95 -10.12 -6.47 -2.02
C HIS A 95 -10.57 -7.54 -1.02
N HIS A 96 -11.20 -8.61 -1.51
CA HIS A 96 -11.70 -9.70 -0.65
C HIS A 96 -10.64 -10.26 0.29
N ASP A 97 -9.39 -10.34 -0.18
CA ASP A 97 -8.28 -10.92 0.57
C ASP A 97 -7.77 -10.04 1.72
N ASP A 98 -8.12 -8.75 1.75
CA ASP A 98 -7.75 -7.81 2.81
C ASP A 98 -8.93 -7.47 3.76
N LEU A 99 -10.16 -7.95 3.49
CA LEU A 99 -11.34 -7.63 4.30
C LEU A 99 -11.20 -8.01 5.77
N LEU A 100 -10.53 -9.12 6.07
CA LEU A 100 -10.35 -9.59 7.44
C LEU A 100 -9.68 -8.50 8.31
N ALA A 101 -8.73 -7.78 7.72
CA ALA A 101 -8.02 -6.70 8.39
C ALA A 101 -8.90 -5.46 8.66
N LEU A 102 -9.91 -5.21 7.84
CA LEU A 102 -10.86 -4.12 8.08
C LEU A 102 -11.93 -4.51 9.11
N HIS A 103 -12.21 -5.80 9.28
CA HIS A 103 -13.27 -6.28 10.16
C HIS A 103 -12.83 -6.41 11.63
N SER A 104 -11.55 -6.60 11.92
CA SER A 104 -11.07 -6.74 13.30
C SER A 104 -9.59 -6.40 13.45
N LEU A 105 -9.21 -5.91 14.63
CA LEU A 105 -7.79 -5.68 14.95
C LEU A 105 -6.98 -6.98 14.92
N GLU A 106 -7.56 -8.10 15.32
CA GLU A 106 -6.92 -9.42 15.20
C GLU A 106 -6.62 -9.76 13.73
N GLY A 107 -7.61 -9.60 12.84
CA GLY A 107 -7.43 -9.79 11.40
C GLY A 107 -6.41 -8.82 10.81
N TYR A 108 -6.41 -7.59 11.31
CA TYR A 108 -5.45 -6.57 10.92
C TYR A 108 -4.00 -6.99 11.26
N LEU A 109 -3.75 -7.45 12.48
CA LEU A 109 -2.43 -7.91 12.91
C LEU A 109 -1.94 -9.17 12.16
N GLN A 110 -2.88 -9.97 11.59
CA GLN A 110 -2.51 -11.12 10.75
C GLN A 110 -1.85 -10.71 9.43
N VAL A 111 -2.08 -9.50 8.91
CA VAL A 111 -1.42 -8.99 7.71
C VAL A 111 0.10 -9.03 7.90
N TYR A 112 0.54 -8.53 9.04
CA TYR A 112 1.97 -8.43 9.38
C TYR A 112 2.56 -9.79 9.78
N GLY A 113 1.79 -10.63 10.52
CA GLY A 113 2.27 -11.90 11.07
C GLY A 113 3.44 -11.74 12.03
N MET A 114 3.46 -10.64 12.75
CA MET A 114 4.48 -10.33 13.75
C MET A 114 4.47 -11.32 14.92
N PRO A 115 5.61 -11.56 15.57
CA PRO A 115 5.65 -12.27 16.86
C PRO A 115 4.70 -11.63 17.89
N GLU A 116 4.15 -12.45 18.80
CA GLU A 116 3.12 -12.01 19.77
C GLU A 116 3.54 -10.76 20.57
N GLU A 117 4.79 -10.72 21.03
CA GLU A 117 5.32 -9.56 21.78
C GLU A 117 5.32 -8.28 20.94
N MET A 118 5.68 -8.39 19.68
CA MET A 118 5.69 -7.26 18.74
C MET A 118 4.27 -6.83 18.39
N ALA A 119 3.36 -7.78 18.16
CA ALA A 119 1.96 -7.51 17.89
C ALA A 119 1.27 -6.83 19.09
N ALA A 120 1.62 -7.22 20.33
CA ALA A 120 1.13 -6.59 21.55
C ALA A 120 1.58 -5.12 21.70
N GLU A 121 2.74 -4.77 21.15
CA GLU A 121 3.20 -3.37 21.12
C GLU A 121 2.61 -2.60 19.92
N TRP A 122 2.46 -3.26 18.76
CA TRP A 122 1.99 -2.63 17.52
C TRP A 122 0.49 -2.34 17.54
N GLY A 123 -0.33 -3.27 18.05
CA GLY A 123 -1.79 -3.13 18.07
C GLY A 123 -2.30 -1.84 18.71
N PRO A 124 -1.86 -1.46 19.93
CA PRO A 124 -2.21 -0.17 20.52
C PRO A 124 -1.80 1.03 19.65
N LYS A 125 -0.62 1.01 19.02
CA LYS A 125 -0.17 2.10 18.13
C LYS A 125 -1.07 2.27 16.91
N VAL A 126 -1.49 1.16 16.30
CA VAL A 126 -2.42 1.19 15.16
C VAL A 126 -3.74 1.86 15.55
N VAL A 127 -4.25 1.58 16.76
CA VAL A 127 -5.48 2.20 17.26
C VAL A 127 -5.29 3.67 17.61
N GLU A 128 -4.20 4.01 18.29
CA GLU A 128 -3.99 5.35 18.85
C GLU A 128 -3.37 6.34 17.84
N GLU A 129 -2.39 5.90 17.04
CA GLU A 129 -1.65 6.77 16.13
C GLU A 129 -2.27 6.80 14.72
N PHE A 130 -2.91 5.67 14.30
CA PHE A 130 -3.52 5.54 12.98
C PHE A 130 -5.06 5.46 13.01
N ASN A 131 -5.69 5.75 14.15
CA ASN A 131 -7.15 5.83 14.32
C ASN A 131 -7.89 4.58 13.85
N TYR A 132 -7.26 3.42 13.91
CA TYR A 132 -7.89 2.19 13.46
C TYR A 132 -9.17 1.90 14.26
N ALA A 133 -10.25 1.68 13.52
CA ALA A 133 -11.51 1.20 14.04
C ALA A 133 -12.09 0.16 13.08
N PRO A 134 -12.56 -1.00 13.59
CA PRO A 134 -13.15 -2.03 12.74
C PRO A 134 -14.34 -1.49 11.93
N ARG A 135 -14.41 -1.87 10.64
CA ARG A 135 -15.51 -1.57 9.72
C ARG A 135 -16.15 -2.88 9.28
N LEU A 136 -17.03 -3.41 10.16
CA LEU A 136 -17.75 -4.67 9.92
C LEU A 136 -18.68 -4.61 8.70
N ASP A 137 -19.01 -3.40 8.25
CA ASP A 137 -19.80 -3.11 7.06
C ASP A 137 -18.97 -3.03 5.78
N ALA A 138 -17.63 -3.12 5.87
CA ALA A 138 -16.77 -3.14 4.71
C ALA A 138 -17.08 -4.34 3.81
N THR A 139 -17.11 -4.11 2.49
CA THR A 139 -17.44 -5.11 1.48
C THR A 139 -16.30 -5.31 0.49
N GLY A 140 -16.23 -6.53 -0.09
CA GLY A 140 -15.15 -6.92 -0.97
C GLY A 140 -15.39 -6.61 -2.44
N PHE A 141 -14.32 -6.23 -3.14
CA PHE A 141 -14.25 -6.24 -4.58
C PHE A 141 -13.20 -7.26 -5.08
N ALA A 142 -13.21 -7.53 -6.37
CA ALA A 142 -12.20 -8.34 -7.03
C ALA A 142 -11.59 -7.57 -8.21
N ASP A 143 -10.60 -8.17 -8.85
CA ASP A 143 -9.98 -7.67 -10.07
C ASP A 143 -11.01 -7.37 -11.18
N GLY A 144 -10.85 -6.23 -11.85
CA GLY A 144 -11.73 -5.78 -12.93
C GLY A 144 -13.11 -5.28 -12.46
N HIS A 145 -13.38 -5.26 -11.13
CA HIS A 145 -14.60 -4.64 -10.63
C HIS A 145 -14.62 -3.14 -10.99
N THR A 146 -15.77 -2.63 -11.40
CA THR A 146 -15.92 -1.23 -11.81
C THR A 146 -16.98 -0.53 -10.97
N PHE A 147 -16.61 0.58 -10.37
CA PHE A 147 -17.53 1.52 -9.70
C PHE A 147 -17.91 2.61 -10.69
N ASP A 148 -19.18 2.67 -11.09
CA ASP A 148 -19.72 3.73 -11.96
C ASP A 148 -20.18 4.91 -11.08
N LEU A 149 -19.62 6.09 -11.30
CA LEU A 149 -19.92 7.31 -10.56
C LEU A 149 -20.87 8.24 -11.34
N GLY A 150 -21.43 7.75 -12.42
CA GLY A 150 -22.31 8.50 -13.31
C GLY A 150 -21.57 9.37 -14.32
N GLY A 151 -22.27 9.75 -15.39
CA GLY A 151 -21.75 10.65 -16.43
C GLY A 151 -20.49 10.14 -17.14
N GLY A 152 -20.29 8.81 -17.17
CA GLY A 152 -19.13 8.15 -17.78
C GLY A 152 -17.87 8.17 -16.90
N GLN A 153 -17.95 8.69 -15.68
CA GLN A 153 -16.86 8.60 -14.70
C GLN A 153 -16.90 7.24 -14.04
N ARG A 154 -15.79 6.50 -14.08
CA ARG A 154 -15.69 5.17 -13.47
C ARG A 154 -14.32 4.93 -12.83
N VAL A 155 -14.30 4.05 -11.85
CA VAL A 155 -13.09 3.55 -11.18
C VAL A 155 -13.03 2.05 -11.38
N GLU A 156 -12.03 1.56 -12.09
CA GLU A 156 -11.77 0.13 -12.30
C GLU A 156 -10.69 -0.35 -11.36
N VAL A 157 -10.95 -1.48 -10.69
CA VAL A 157 -10.00 -2.15 -9.80
C VAL A 157 -8.97 -2.92 -10.62
N VAL A 158 -7.71 -2.70 -10.35
CA VAL A 158 -6.58 -3.46 -10.90
C VAL A 158 -5.88 -4.16 -9.75
N HIS A 159 -6.10 -5.47 -9.58
CA HIS A 159 -5.48 -6.24 -8.50
C HIS A 159 -3.97 -6.39 -8.72
N LEU A 160 -3.18 -5.98 -7.74
CA LEU A 160 -1.72 -5.90 -7.79
C LEU A 160 -1.09 -6.57 -6.54
N PRO A 161 -1.31 -7.87 -6.32
CA PRO A 161 -0.89 -8.56 -5.10
C PRO A 161 0.63 -8.59 -4.96
N GLY A 162 1.09 -8.82 -3.73
CA GLY A 162 2.50 -9.02 -3.41
C GLY A 162 3.03 -8.07 -2.33
N HIS A 163 2.50 -6.86 -2.24
CA HIS A 163 2.67 -5.99 -1.08
C HIS A 163 1.80 -6.49 0.08
N THR A 164 0.49 -6.59 -0.13
CA THR A 164 -0.44 -7.48 0.59
C THR A 164 -1.10 -8.43 -0.40
N ARG A 165 -1.93 -9.37 0.08
CA ARG A 165 -2.72 -10.27 -0.78
C ARG A 165 -3.75 -9.52 -1.60
N GLY A 166 -4.38 -8.50 -1.00
CA GLY A 166 -5.45 -7.71 -1.61
C GLY A 166 -4.98 -6.41 -2.25
N HIS A 167 -3.68 -6.08 -2.20
CA HIS A 167 -3.19 -4.82 -2.75
C HIS A 167 -3.70 -4.60 -4.17
N SER A 168 -4.29 -3.41 -4.40
CA SER A 168 -4.97 -3.04 -5.65
C SER A 168 -4.64 -1.61 -6.04
N GLY A 169 -4.48 -1.39 -7.33
CA GLY A 169 -4.52 -0.06 -7.92
C GLY A 169 -5.91 0.27 -8.48
N PHE A 170 -6.12 1.51 -8.86
CA PHE A 170 -7.40 1.99 -9.41
C PHE A 170 -7.17 2.79 -10.68
N LEU A 171 -7.79 2.37 -11.78
CA LEU A 171 -7.78 3.11 -13.04
C LEU A 171 -9.05 3.94 -13.15
N ILE A 172 -8.89 5.25 -13.27
CA ILE A 172 -9.97 6.22 -13.32
C ILE A 172 -10.14 6.75 -14.74
N GLU A 173 -11.30 6.54 -15.30
CA GLU A 173 -11.63 7.00 -16.64
C GLU A 173 -12.89 7.88 -16.64
N PRO A 174 -13.00 8.84 -17.58
CA PRO A 174 -12.11 9.08 -18.75
C PRO A 174 -10.90 9.96 -18.46
N ASP A 175 -10.60 10.30 -17.19
CA ASP A 175 -9.52 11.23 -16.85
C ASP A 175 -8.13 10.64 -17.16
N GLY A 176 -8.01 9.31 -17.22
CA GLY A 176 -6.76 8.61 -17.48
C GLY A 176 -5.80 8.73 -16.30
N VAL A 177 -6.32 8.56 -15.08
CA VAL A 177 -5.53 8.53 -13.84
C VAL A 177 -5.41 7.09 -13.35
N PHE A 178 -4.20 6.65 -13.06
CA PHE A 178 -3.95 5.36 -12.44
C PHE A 178 -3.34 5.58 -11.04
N PHE A 179 -4.12 5.27 -10.00
CA PHE A 179 -3.63 5.25 -8.64
C PHE A 179 -2.96 3.89 -8.39
N VAL A 180 -1.65 3.91 -8.12
CA VAL A 180 -0.82 2.70 -8.04
C VAL A 180 -0.49 2.28 -6.61
N ALA A 181 -1.04 2.99 -5.63
CA ALA A 181 -0.84 2.77 -4.20
C ALA A 181 0.66 2.59 -3.85
N ASP A 182 1.06 1.41 -3.31
CA ASP A 182 2.42 1.15 -2.83
C ASP A 182 3.38 0.57 -3.88
N VAL A 183 3.01 0.65 -5.14
CA VAL A 183 4.00 0.75 -6.22
C VAL A 183 4.51 2.19 -6.25
N ASP A 184 5.17 2.62 -5.17
CA ASP A 184 5.43 4.02 -4.81
C ASP A 184 6.60 4.68 -5.56
N LEU A 185 7.29 3.92 -6.41
CA LEU A 185 8.40 4.36 -7.26
C LEU A 185 9.58 4.97 -6.49
N SER A 186 9.66 4.74 -5.18
CA SER A 186 10.74 5.25 -4.34
C SER A 186 12.05 4.49 -4.53
N ALA A 187 13.14 5.11 -4.13
CA ALA A 187 14.46 4.45 -4.11
C ALA A 187 14.59 3.36 -3.03
N PHE A 188 13.62 3.29 -2.10
CA PHE A 188 13.52 2.20 -1.15
C PHE A 188 13.21 0.87 -1.89
N GLY A 189 12.41 0.96 -2.95
CA GLY A 189 11.98 -0.19 -3.74
C GLY A 189 10.80 -0.95 -3.13
N PRO A 190 10.38 -2.05 -3.76
CA PRO A 190 9.23 -2.82 -3.34
C PRO A 190 9.30 -3.29 -1.89
N TYR A 191 8.20 -3.12 -1.14
CA TYR A 191 8.05 -3.61 0.23
C TYR A 191 7.24 -4.92 0.21
N TYR A 192 7.88 -6.00 0.66
CA TYR A 192 7.32 -7.35 0.77
C TYR A 192 7.79 -8.01 2.07
N GLY A 193 7.64 -7.27 3.17
CA GLY A 193 8.17 -7.65 4.49
C GLY A 193 7.14 -8.17 5.48
N ASP A 194 5.88 -8.36 5.07
CA ASP A 194 4.80 -8.83 5.92
C ASP A 194 4.43 -10.28 5.62
N HIS A 195 3.67 -10.90 6.52
CA HIS A 195 3.22 -12.27 6.32
C HIS A 195 2.34 -12.45 5.07
N TRP A 196 1.56 -11.43 4.72
CA TRP A 196 0.71 -11.46 3.53
C TRP A 196 1.40 -10.96 2.27
N SER A 197 2.69 -10.62 2.36
CA SER A 197 3.48 -10.26 1.20
C SER A 197 3.97 -11.49 0.41
N ASP A 198 4.17 -11.32 -0.89
CA ASP A 198 4.84 -12.30 -1.76
C ASP A 198 5.69 -11.59 -2.81
N LEU A 199 6.97 -11.93 -2.87
CA LEU A 199 7.94 -11.30 -3.77
C LEU A 199 7.61 -11.54 -5.25
N GLU A 200 7.19 -12.75 -5.61
CA GLU A 200 6.93 -13.12 -7.01
C GLU A 200 5.59 -12.53 -7.49
N ASP A 201 4.61 -12.46 -6.60
CA ASP A 201 3.36 -11.75 -6.88
C ASP A 201 3.64 -10.26 -7.11
N PHE A 202 4.50 -9.64 -6.29
CA PHE A 202 4.84 -8.24 -6.46
C PHE A 202 5.57 -7.97 -7.78
N GLU A 203 6.49 -8.85 -8.20
CA GLU A 203 7.11 -8.75 -9.53
C GLU A 203 6.06 -8.83 -10.64
N ARG A 204 5.07 -9.74 -10.53
CA ARG A 204 3.95 -9.82 -11.48
C ARG A 204 3.08 -8.57 -11.47
N ALA A 205 2.83 -8.01 -10.28
CA ALA A 205 2.09 -6.75 -10.14
C ALA A 205 2.81 -5.58 -10.81
N ILE A 206 4.13 -5.47 -10.66
CA ILE A 206 4.96 -4.48 -11.36
C ILE A 206 4.84 -4.65 -12.88
N GLU A 207 4.94 -5.88 -13.40
CA GLU A 207 4.76 -6.14 -14.83
C GLU A 207 3.33 -5.79 -15.32
N ARG A 208 2.31 -6.04 -14.47
CA ARG A 208 0.95 -5.61 -14.77
C ARG A 208 0.83 -4.08 -14.85
N CYS A 209 1.45 -3.34 -13.95
CA CYS A 209 1.50 -1.87 -14.01
C CYS A 209 2.06 -1.35 -15.35
N ARG A 210 3.02 -2.06 -15.96
CA ARG A 210 3.58 -1.71 -17.29
C ARG A 210 2.53 -1.73 -18.39
N THR A 211 1.50 -2.54 -18.26
CA THR A 211 0.46 -2.70 -19.29
C THR A 211 -0.60 -1.60 -19.23
N ILE A 212 -0.73 -0.91 -18.11
CA ILE A 212 -1.74 0.13 -17.92
C ILE A 212 -1.27 1.44 -18.58
N ASP A 213 -2.07 1.93 -19.53
CA ASP A 213 -1.82 3.21 -20.19
C ASP A 213 -2.67 4.30 -19.54
N ALA A 214 -2.01 5.23 -18.86
CA ALA A 214 -2.65 6.35 -18.21
C ALA A 214 -1.89 7.66 -18.51
N LYS A 215 -2.57 8.80 -18.33
CA LYS A 215 -1.96 10.13 -18.47
C LYS A 215 -1.20 10.52 -17.21
N HIS A 216 -1.72 10.09 -16.05
CA HIS A 216 -1.21 10.42 -14.72
C HIS A 216 -1.18 9.16 -13.88
N TYR A 217 -0.07 8.96 -13.17
CA TYR A 217 0.13 7.86 -12.23
C TYR A 217 0.30 8.47 -10.85
N VAL A 218 -0.57 8.11 -9.92
CA VAL A 218 -0.59 8.66 -8.56
C VAL A 218 -0.09 7.59 -7.60
N THR A 219 0.98 7.90 -6.86
CA THR A 219 1.50 7.02 -5.81
C THR A 219 0.99 7.46 -4.45
N PHE A 220 0.77 6.52 -3.54
CA PHE A 220 0.39 6.87 -2.18
C PHE A 220 1.56 7.53 -1.44
N HIS A 221 2.78 7.03 -1.61
CA HIS A 221 3.96 7.61 -0.98
C HIS A 221 4.88 8.37 -1.96
N HIS A 222 5.66 9.29 -1.42
CA HIS A 222 6.84 9.96 -1.98
C HIS A 222 6.64 10.75 -3.28
N LYS A 223 6.27 10.11 -4.38
CA LYS A 223 6.27 10.76 -5.71
C LYS A 223 5.04 11.64 -5.92
N GLY A 224 3.92 11.27 -5.31
CA GLY A 224 2.66 11.94 -5.57
C GLY A 224 2.17 11.67 -6.99
N ILE A 225 2.47 12.56 -7.94
CA ILE A 225 1.99 12.41 -9.31
C ILE A 225 3.17 12.29 -10.28
N VAL A 226 3.12 11.28 -11.15
CA VAL A 226 4.00 11.14 -12.31
C VAL A 226 3.16 11.37 -13.58
N HIS A 227 3.58 12.34 -14.39
CA HIS A 227 2.89 12.65 -15.62
C HIS A 227 3.50 11.90 -16.81
N GLY A 228 2.65 11.22 -17.56
CA GLY A 228 3.04 10.52 -18.77
C GLY A 228 3.64 9.13 -18.54
N ARG A 229 3.29 8.24 -19.47
CA ARG A 229 3.66 6.83 -19.42
C ARG A 229 5.17 6.60 -19.44
N GLN A 230 5.93 7.36 -20.23
CA GLN A 230 7.37 7.13 -20.36
C GLN A 230 8.12 7.40 -19.06
N ASP A 231 7.77 8.47 -18.36
CA ASP A 231 8.37 8.82 -17.07
C ASP A 231 8.00 7.81 -15.99
N PHE A 232 6.74 7.35 -16.00
CA PHE A 232 6.29 6.27 -15.12
C PHE A 232 7.09 5.00 -15.34
N LEU A 233 7.23 4.52 -16.57
CA LEU A 233 7.98 3.29 -16.89
C LEU A 233 9.45 3.39 -16.48
N THR A 234 10.09 4.55 -16.72
CA THR A 234 11.47 4.78 -16.30
C THR A 234 11.64 4.66 -14.78
N GLN A 235 10.70 5.23 -14.00
CA GLN A 235 10.73 5.15 -12.54
C GLN A 235 10.35 3.75 -12.04
N LEU A 236 9.41 3.08 -12.70
CA LEU A 236 9.03 1.69 -12.39
C LEU A 236 10.20 0.72 -12.61
N ASP A 237 11.02 0.91 -13.67
CA ASP A 237 12.23 0.14 -13.91
C ASP A 237 13.25 0.30 -12.78
N ALA A 238 13.46 1.54 -12.34
CA ALA A 238 14.36 1.82 -11.23
C ALA A 238 13.87 1.23 -9.91
N PHE A 239 12.57 1.27 -9.67
CA PHE A 239 11.90 0.67 -8.50
C PHE A 239 12.03 -0.86 -8.50
N ALA A 240 11.69 -1.51 -9.61
CA ALA A 240 11.82 -2.96 -9.77
C ALA A 240 13.25 -3.47 -9.60
N ALA A 241 14.23 -2.72 -10.11
CA ALA A 241 15.64 -3.08 -10.04
C ALA A 241 16.18 -3.18 -8.60
N VAL A 242 15.48 -2.65 -7.59
CA VAL A 242 15.88 -2.78 -6.19
C VAL A 242 15.78 -4.23 -5.72
N ILE A 243 14.84 -5.03 -6.23
CA ILE A 243 14.72 -6.46 -5.91
C ILE A 243 16.03 -7.19 -6.27
N SER A 244 16.49 -7.02 -7.50
CA SER A 244 17.74 -7.64 -7.95
C SER A 244 18.96 -7.14 -7.16
N LYS A 245 18.99 -5.87 -6.75
CA LYS A 245 20.07 -5.33 -5.92
C LYS A 245 20.10 -5.96 -4.52
N ARG A 246 18.93 -6.18 -3.92
CA ARG A 246 18.81 -6.88 -2.63
C ARG A 246 19.32 -8.31 -2.74
N GLU A 247 18.94 -9.01 -3.81
CA GLU A 247 19.37 -10.38 -4.08
C GLU A 247 20.90 -10.49 -4.32
N GLN A 248 21.47 -9.57 -5.10
CA GLN A 248 22.91 -9.50 -5.30
C GLN A 248 23.68 -9.24 -3.99
N ARG A 249 23.16 -8.38 -3.12
CA ARG A 249 23.75 -8.13 -1.80
C ARG A 249 23.71 -9.39 -0.92
N LEU A 250 22.59 -10.12 -0.94
CA LEU A 250 22.45 -11.36 -0.19
C LEU A 250 23.39 -12.44 -0.73
N LEU A 251 23.47 -12.61 -2.06
CA LEU A 251 24.42 -13.55 -2.69
C LEU A 251 25.88 -13.25 -2.34
N ALA A 252 26.26 -11.98 -2.37
CA ALA A 252 27.62 -11.58 -2.00
C ALA A 252 27.93 -11.90 -0.53
N TYR A 253 26.95 -11.72 0.37
CA TYR A 253 27.10 -12.06 1.78
C TYR A 253 27.18 -13.57 2.02
N LEU A 254 26.53 -14.37 1.20
CA LEU A 254 26.51 -15.83 1.22
C LEU A 254 27.74 -16.48 0.53
N SER A 255 28.77 -15.72 0.18
CA SER A 255 30.08 -16.29 -0.24
C SER A 255 30.67 -17.24 0.81
N GLU A 256 30.31 -17.04 2.08
CA GLU A 256 30.56 -17.93 3.19
C GLU A 256 29.24 -18.42 3.78
N PRO A 257 29.20 -19.61 4.43
CA PRO A 257 28.00 -20.10 5.09
C PRO A 257 27.45 -19.11 6.14
N ARG A 258 26.14 -18.84 6.09
CA ARG A 258 25.45 -17.92 7.02
C ARG A 258 24.13 -18.50 7.50
N THR A 259 23.78 -18.18 8.74
CA THR A 259 22.46 -18.41 9.28
C THR A 259 21.50 -17.28 8.89
N VAL A 260 20.20 -17.51 9.01
CA VAL A 260 19.18 -16.46 8.77
C VAL A 260 19.39 -15.28 9.72
N GLU A 261 19.76 -15.52 10.98
CA GLU A 261 20.00 -14.44 11.97
C GLU A 261 21.18 -13.53 11.58
N GLU A 262 22.27 -14.10 11.03
CA GLU A 262 23.38 -13.31 10.50
C GLU A 262 22.94 -12.47 9.29
N MET A 263 22.10 -13.04 8.40
CA MET A 263 21.57 -12.32 7.25
C MET A 263 20.65 -11.15 7.66
N ILE A 264 19.79 -11.36 8.68
CA ILE A 264 18.94 -10.29 9.26
C ILE A 264 19.81 -9.17 9.80
N SER A 265 20.90 -9.51 10.51
CA SER A 265 21.85 -8.51 11.05
C SER A 265 22.59 -7.77 9.92
N HIS A 266 22.86 -8.43 8.78
CA HIS A 266 23.49 -7.83 7.60
C HIS A 266 22.56 -6.83 6.90
N ARG A 267 21.24 -7.05 6.97
CA ARG A 267 20.16 -6.23 6.38
C ARG A 267 20.26 -6.07 4.86
N ILE A 268 19.21 -6.42 4.15
CA ILE A 268 19.12 -6.22 2.69
C ILE A 268 18.07 -5.15 2.32
N VAL A 269 17.12 -4.86 3.21
CA VAL A 269 16.03 -3.91 3.00
C VAL A 269 16.37 -2.56 3.63
N TYR A 270 16.54 -2.53 4.93
CA TYR A 270 16.80 -1.29 5.68
C TYR A 270 18.28 -0.95 5.79
N ARG A 271 18.56 0.35 5.94
CA ARG A 271 19.91 0.81 6.27
C ARG A 271 20.28 0.40 7.71
N PRO A 272 21.57 0.17 8.02
CA PRO A 272 22.01 -0.28 9.34
C PRO A 272 21.60 0.61 10.52
N ASN A 273 21.40 1.91 10.27
CA ASN A 273 21.05 2.90 11.29
C ASN A 273 19.55 3.10 11.49
N VAL A 274 18.70 2.33 10.83
CA VAL A 274 17.24 2.41 11.01
C VAL A 274 16.84 1.52 12.18
N GLU A 275 16.26 2.12 13.20
CA GLU A 275 15.77 1.43 14.40
C GLU A 275 14.27 1.66 14.51
N MET A 276 13.48 0.68 14.08
CA MET A 276 12.01 0.67 14.18
C MET A 276 11.58 -0.72 14.64
N LEU A 277 10.46 -0.81 15.33
CA LEU A 277 9.93 -2.03 15.92
C LEU A 277 9.92 -3.22 14.94
N PHE A 278 9.52 -2.99 13.71
CA PHE A 278 9.28 -4.05 12.72
C PHE A 278 10.50 -4.39 11.85
N VAL A 279 11.63 -3.67 11.93
CA VAL A 279 12.78 -3.87 11.02
C VAL A 279 13.29 -5.31 10.99
N THR A 280 13.47 -5.93 12.16
CA THR A 280 13.96 -7.32 12.27
C THR A 280 12.98 -8.32 11.64
N HIS A 281 11.67 -8.09 11.82
CA HIS A 281 10.63 -8.91 11.23
C HIS A 281 10.63 -8.79 9.69
N VAL A 282 10.61 -7.58 9.17
CA VAL A 282 10.63 -7.28 7.73
C VAL A 282 11.86 -7.85 7.05
N GLU A 283 13.06 -7.71 7.65
CA GLU A 283 14.28 -8.32 7.12
C GLU A 283 14.15 -9.84 7.05
N ARG A 284 13.63 -10.48 8.10
CA ARG A 284 13.42 -11.93 8.14
C ARG A 284 12.49 -12.40 7.04
N VAL A 285 11.32 -11.78 6.89
CA VAL A 285 10.34 -12.14 5.86
C VAL A 285 10.93 -11.94 4.46
N SER A 286 11.53 -10.77 4.21
CA SER A 286 12.13 -10.45 2.91
C SER A 286 13.28 -11.41 2.55
N ILE A 287 14.19 -11.69 3.49
CA ILE A 287 15.28 -12.65 3.29
C ILE A 287 14.73 -14.04 2.96
N ASN A 288 13.69 -14.49 3.67
CA ASN A 288 13.09 -15.80 3.40
C ASN A 288 12.44 -15.88 2.01
N HIS A 289 11.88 -14.79 1.48
CA HIS A 289 11.41 -14.74 0.08
C HIS A 289 12.56 -14.94 -0.90
N HIS A 290 13.66 -14.22 -0.72
CA HIS A 290 14.84 -14.36 -1.55
C HIS A 290 15.46 -15.75 -1.44
N LEU A 291 15.67 -16.28 -0.23
CA LEU A 291 16.25 -17.61 -0.02
C LEU A 291 15.41 -18.69 -0.70
N ARG A 292 14.09 -18.69 -0.53
CA ARG A 292 13.20 -19.67 -1.22
C ARG A 292 13.39 -19.64 -2.72
N ARG A 293 13.44 -18.44 -3.33
CA ARG A 293 13.68 -18.27 -4.76
C ARG A 293 15.06 -18.74 -5.17
N MET A 294 16.11 -18.30 -4.48
CA MET A 294 17.51 -18.59 -4.79
C MET A 294 17.84 -20.08 -4.62
N CYS A 295 17.28 -20.75 -3.61
CA CYS A 295 17.40 -22.20 -3.47
C CYS A 295 16.69 -22.95 -4.61
N ARG A 296 15.49 -22.50 -4.99
CA ARG A 296 14.73 -23.12 -6.09
C ARG A 296 15.45 -23.02 -7.43
N VAL A 297 16.13 -21.91 -7.71
CA VAL A 297 16.93 -21.75 -8.95
C VAL A 297 18.37 -22.26 -8.84
N GLY A 298 18.76 -22.76 -7.67
CA GLY A 298 20.06 -23.36 -7.42
C GLY A 298 21.23 -22.39 -7.28
N SER A 299 20.98 -21.09 -7.07
CA SER A 299 22.02 -20.09 -6.82
C SER A 299 22.47 -20.03 -5.35
N VAL A 300 21.68 -20.63 -4.44
CA VAL A 300 22.00 -20.83 -3.02
C VAL A 300 21.70 -22.27 -2.65
N VAL A 301 22.48 -22.83 -1.76
CA VAL A 301 22.27 -24.18 -1.18
C VAL A 301 22.10 -24.06 0.34
N GLU A 302 21.15 -24.80 0.89
CA GLU A 302 21.05 -25.05 2.31
C GLU A 302 22.00 -26.20 2.67
N LEU A 303 22.98 -25.96 3.55
CA LEU A 303 23.99 -26.93 3.95
C LEU A 303 23.53 -27.79 5.13
N GLU A 304 22.97 -27.14 6.14
CA GLU A 304 22.32 -27.72 7.31
C GLU A 304 21.11 -26.89 7.61
N SER A 305 20.19 -27.39 8.44
CA SER A 305 18.97 -26.62 8.75
C SER A 305 19.28 -25.21 9.26
N GLY A 306 18.89 -24.21 8.50
CA GLY A 306 19.09 -22.79 8.79
C GLY A 306 20.46 -22.20 8.42
N THR A 307 21.33 -22.97 7.70
CA THR A 307 22.64 -22.48 7.20
C THR A 307 22.66 -22.50 5.68
N TYR A 308 22.99 -21.36 5.06
CA TYR A 308 22.92 -21.14 3.62
C TYR A 308 24.26 -20.64 3.06
N ARG A 309 24.56 -21.00 1.80
CA ARG A 309 25.74 -20.53 1.06
C ARG A 309 25.40 -20.38 -0.43
N ALA A 310 26.04 -19.41 -1.11
CA ALA A 310 26.00 -19.31 -2.56
C ALA A 310 26.58 -20.60 -3.19
N ALA A 311 25.96 -21.07 -4.28
CA ALA A 311 26.30 -22.32 -4.96
C ALA A 311 27.64 -22.24 -5.72
#